data_af119cf32debfda38273e916354f7d5e
#
_entry.id   af119cf32debfda38273e916354f7d5e
#
_cell.length_a   1.000
_cell.length_b   1.000
_cell.length_c   1.000
_cell.angle_alpha   90.00
_cell.angle_beta   90.00
_cell.angle_gamma   90.00
#
_symmetry.space_group_name_H-M   'P 1'
#
loop_
_entity.id
_entity.type
_entity.pdbx_description
1 polymer ?
#
loop_
_entity_poly.entity_id
_entity_poly.type
_entity_poly.pdbx_seq_one_letter_code
_entity_poly.pdbx_strand_id
1 'polypeptide(L)'
;MSQTQPKNLKKGDTIALVSTARKISKEELAPAILFAKKIGLEVYLGKTIGAEKNQYAGDDALRAQDFQDALDNPMIKAIWCARGGYGTNRMIDFLDFTNFIQHPKWLVGFSDVTVLHSHINKLTIPTIHGQMCLDIEKKSQASQDTLQDVLFGKNNSITYQVKDSLLARPGIATGTLIGGNLSVLYSILNSPSELDWHGKVLFIEDLDEMLYHIDRMMQNLKRSGRLKNLAGLIVGGMCDMRDNSTPFGKTAVEIILEAVDDYAYPVCFHFPAGHIEDNRALVLGKEVCLDVSADVTLTYI
;
A
#
# COMPACT_ATOMS: atom_id res chain seq x y z
N MET A 1 -21.29 10.00 -4.30
CA MET A 1 -21.24 9.09 -5.47
C MET A 1 -21.07 7.69 -4.94
N SER A 2 -21.77 6.67 -5.46
CA SER A 2 -21.54 5.28 -5.09
C SER A 2 -20.13 4.87 -5.49
N GLN A 3 -19.38 4.26 -4.59
CA GLN A 3 -18.03 3.78 -4.83
C GLN A 3 -18.05 2.72 -5.94
N THR A 4 -17.29 2.93 -7.02
CA THR A 4 -17.18 1.95 -8.11
C THR A 4 -16.10 0.94 -7.71
N GLN A 5 -16.52 -0.26 -7.31
CA GLN A 5 -15.60 -1.29 -6.84
C GLN A 5 -15.16 -2.20 -8.00
N PRO A 6 -13.85 -2.54 -8.10
CA PRO A 6 -13.38 -3.60 -8.98
C PRO A 6 -14.10 -4.92 -8.67
N LYS A 7 -14.39 -5.71 -9.70
CA LYS A 7 -15.02 -7.03 -9.52
C LYS A 7 -14.04 -8.02 -8.86
N ASN A 8 -14.57 -8.84 -7.96
CA ASN A 8 -13.80 -9.96 -7.42
C ASN A 8 -13.36 -10.91 -8.53
N LEU A 9 -12.13 -11.39 -8.44
CA LEU A 9 -11.58 -12.31 -9.41
C LEU A 9 -12.25 -13.69 -9.30
N LYS A 10 -12.23 -14.40 -10.43
CA LYS A 10 -12.66 -15.81 -10.56
C LYS A 10 -11.51 -16.62 -11.14
N LYS A 11 -11.53 -17.95 -10.93
CA LYS A 11 -10.58 -18.84 -11.60
C LYS A 11 -10.70 -18.68 -13.12
N GLY A 12 -9.56 -18.58 -13.79
CA GLY A 12 -9.44 -18.29 -15.22
C GLY A 12 -9.36 -16.80 -15.55
N ASP A 13 -9.56 -15.87 -14.58
CA ASP A 13 -9.33 -14.45 -14.82
C ASP A 13 -7.84 -14.17 -14.99
N THR A 14 -7.52 -13.15 -15.80
CA THR A 14 -6.15 -12.75 -16.10
C THR A 14 -5.68 -11.64 -15.17
N ILE A 15 -4.50 -11.83 -14.56
CA ILE A 15 -3.76 -10.81 -13.81
C ILE A 15 -2.53 -10.39 -14.61
N ALA A 16 -2.33 -9.07 -14.76
CA ALA A 16 -1.14 -8.52 -15.40
C ALA A 16 -0.03 -8.32 -14.36
N LEU A 17 1.19 -8.75 -14.67
CA LEU A 17 2.40 -8.47 -13.91
C LEU A 17 3.17 -7.39 -14.65
N VAL A 18 3.31 -6.20 -14.04
CA VAL A 18 3.99 -5.03 -14.63
C VAL A 18 4.93 -4.39 -13.61
N SER A 19 5.99 -3.76 -14.04
CA SER A 19 6.91 -3.04 -13.15
C SER A 19 6.82 -1.54 -13.36
N THR A 20 6.36 -0.82 -12.35
CA THR A 20 6.20 0.65 -12.38
C THR A 20 7.46 1.40 -11.95
N ALA A 21 8.43 0.69 -11.36
CA ALA A 21 9.63 1.26 -10.75
C ALA A 21 10.91 0.50 -11.17
N ARG A 22 11.48 -0.28 -10.24
CA ARG A 22 12.74 -1.00 -10.49
C ARG A 22 12.55 -2.18 -11.42
N LYS A 23 13.65 -2.53 -12.14
CA LYS A 23 13.74 -3.73 -12.98
C LYS A 23 13.57 -5.00 -12.18
N ILE A 24 13.04 -6.01 -12.82
CA ILE A 24 12.90 -7.38 -12.31
C ILE A 24 13.17 -8.35 -13.45
N SER A 25 13.88 -9.44 -13.18
CA SER A 25 14.10 -10.49 -14.15
C SER A 25 12.91 -11.45 -14.20
N LYS A 26 12.84 -12.27 -15.25
CA LYS A 26 11.80 -13.32 -15.35
C LYS A 26 12.01 -14.41 -14.29
N GLU A 27 13.24 -14.66 -13.91
CA GLU A 27 13.63 -15.63 -12.89
C GLU A 27 13.15 -15.18 -11.51
N GLU A 28 13.38 -13.91 -11.15
CA GLU A 28 12.86 -13.30 -9.90
C GLU A 28 11.33 -13.30 -9.85
N LEU A 29 10.67 -13.28 -11.00
CA LEU A 29 9.20 -13.27 -11.11
C LEU A 29 8.56 -14.67 -11.05
N ALA A 30 9.34 -15.73 -11.29
CA ALA A 30 8.82 -17.09 -11.39
C ALA A 30 7.97 -17.55 -10.17
N PRO A 31 8.33 -17.25 -8.90
CA PRO A 31 7.50 -17.60 -7.74
C PRO A 31 6.11 -16.95 -7.78
N ALA A 32 6.02 -15.69 -8.22
CA ALA A 32 4.74 -14.99 -8.32
C ALA A 32 3.85 -15.57 -9.41
N ILE A 33 4.44 -15.96 -10.55
CA ILE A 33 3.71 -16.67 -11.62
C ILE A 33 3.16 -18.00 -11.10
N LEU A 34 3.95 -18.75 -10.33
CA LEU A 34 3.51 -20.01 -9.71
C LEU A 34 2.40 -19.76 -8.69
N PHE A 35 2.51 -18.73 -7.87
CA PHE A 35 1.47 -18.34 -6.92
C PHE A 35 0.16 -18.01 -7.65
N ALA A 36 0.20 -17.13 -8.66
CA ALA A 36 -0.99 -16.76 -9.43
C ALA A 36 -1.67 -17.99 -10.07
N LYS A 37 -0.90 -18.89 -10.67
CA LYS A 37 -1.41 -20.15 -11.24
C LYS A 37 -1.99 -21.07 -10.17
N LYS A 38 -1.34 -21.19 -9.01
CA LYS A 38 -1.82 -22.01 -7.88
C LYS A 38 -3.20 -21.56 -7.40
N ILE A 39 -3.47 -20.26 -7.38
CA ILE A 39 -4.77 -19.72 -7.00
C ILE A 39 -5.78 -19.70 -8.16
N GLY A 40 -5.37 -20.16 -9.34
CA GLY A 40 -6.23 -20.37 -10.51
C GLY A 40 -6.35 -19.17 -11.46
N LEU A 41 -5.39 -18.24 -11.45
CA LEU A 41 -5.35 -17.08 -12.35
C LEU A 41 -4.46 -17.35 -13.57
N GLU A 42 -4.84 -16.75 -14.71
CA GLU A 42 -3.99 -16.63 -15.88
C GLU A 42 -3.06 -15.41 -15.73
N VAL A 43 -1.83 -15.49 -16.28
CA VAL A 43 -0.82 -14.45 -16.12
C VAL A 43 -0.50 -13.80 -17.47
N TYR A 44 -0.65 -12.49 -17.51
CA TYR A 44 -0.12 -11.63 -18.58
C TYR A 44 1.17 -10.94 -18.10
N LEU A 45 2.24 -11.06 -18.86
CA LEU A 45 3.51 -10.38 -18.56
C LEU A 45 3.60 -9.10 -19.37
N GLY A 46 3.73 -7.98 -18.67
CA GLY A 46 3.96 -6.69 -19.28
C GLY A 46 5.34 -6.58 -19.95
N LYS A 47 5.50 -5.60 -20.82
CA LYS A 47 6.74 -5.28 -21.54
C LYS A 47 7.87 -4.81 -20.64
N THR A 48 7.54 -4.33 -19.44
CA THR A 48 8.47 -3.91 -18.39
C THR A 48 9.19 -5.08 -17.72
N ILE A 49 8.65 -6.31 -17.85
CA ILE A 49 9.27 -7.50 -17.26
C ILE A 49 10.51 -7.90 -18.08
N GLY A 50 11.68 -7.83 -17.43
CA GLY A 50 12.97 -8.04 -18.07
C GLY A 50 13.51 -6.80 -18.81
N ALA A 51 12.77 -5.70 -18.86
CA ALA A 51 13.28 -4.44 -19.40
C ALA A 51 14.23 -3.76 -18.39
N GLU A 52 15.24 -3.09 -18.92
CA GLU A 52 16.29 -2.47 -18.10
C GLU A 52 16.73 -1.11 -18.65
N LYS A 53 16.76 -0.11 -17.78
CA LYS A 53 17.44 1.17 -17.96
C LYS A 53 18.01 1.63 -16.62
N ASN A 54 19.28 1.32 -16.37
CA ASN A 54 19.91 1.48 -15.06
C ASN A 54 19.15 0.67 -13.98
N GLN A 55 18.60 1.36 -12.95
CA GLN A 55 17.80 0.70 -11.91
C GLN A 55 16.36 0.41 -12.32
N TYR A 56 15.85 1.05 -13.37
CA TYR A 56 14.45 1.02 -13.75
C TYR A 56 14.09 -0.11 -14.72
N ALA A 57 12.83 -0.50 -14.71
CA ALA A 57 12.23 -1.41 -15.69
C ALA A 57 11.92 -0.68 -17.01
N GLY A 58 12.98 -0.27 -17.73
CA GLY A 58 12.88 0.61 -18.88
C GLY A 58 12.81 2.11 -18.49
N ASP A 59 12.56 2.97 -19.46
CA ASP A 59 12.35 4.40 -19.21
C ASP A 59 10.93 4.73 -18.73
N ASP A 60 10.72 5.99 -18.38
CA ASP A 60 9.43 6.45 -17.84
C ASP A 60 8.29 6.23 -18.87
N ALA A 61 8.56 6.41 -20.16
CA ALA A 61 7.59 6.21 -21.24
C ALA A 61 7.20 4.73 -21.38
N LEU A 62 8.16 3.80 -21.33
CA LEU A 62 7.87 2.37 -21.39
C LEU A 62 7.02 1.92 -20.19
N ARG A 63 7.40 2.36 -18.97
CA ARG A 63 6.65 1.98 -17.77
C ARG A 63 5.22 2.54 -17.78
N ALA A 64 5.05 3.79 -18.21
CA ALA A 64 3.74 4.41 -18.35
C ALA A 64 2.90 3.68 -19.40
N GLN A 65 3.45 3.42 -20.58
CA GLN A 65 2.72 2.75 -21.66
C GLN A 65 2.32 1.32 -21.29
N ASP A 66 3.22 0.55 -20.67
CA ASP A 66 2.94 -0.83 -20.25
C ASP A 66 1.85 -0.90 -19.16
N PHE A 67 1.89 0.06 -18.22
CA PHE A 67 0.84 0.18 -17.21
C PHE A 67 -0.48 0.63 -17.82
N GLN A 68 -0.47 1.58 -18.77
CA GLN A 68 -1.65 2.03 -19.52
C GLN A 68 -2.26 0.89 -20.33
N ASP A 69 -1.42 0.11 -21.05
CA ASP A 69 -1.87 -1.06 -21.80
C ASP A 69 -2.62 -2.05 -20.86
N ALA A 70 -2.13 -2.23 -19.64
CA ALA A 70 -2.81 -3.07 -18.64
C ALA A 70 -4.09 -2.44 -18.09
N LEU A 71 -4.14 -1.12 -17.89
CA LEU A 71 -5.35 -0.40 -17.49
C LEU A 71 -6.46 -0.54 -18.55
N ASP A 72 -6.12 -0.45 -19.83
CA ASP A 72 -7.09 -0.40 -20.93
C ASP A 72 -7.51 -1.79 -21.44
N ASN A 73 -6.70 -2.82 -21.23
CA ASN A 73 -7.00 -4.16 -21.73
C ASN A 73 -8.18 -4.81 -20.97
N PRO A 74 -9.34 -5.04 -21.62
CA PRO A 74 -10.56 -5.57 -20.97
C PRO A 74 -10.41 -7.01 -20.47
N MET A 75 -9.41 -7.76 -20.96
CA MET A 75 -9.14 -9.14 -20.53
C MET A 75 -8.47 -9.17 -19.16
N ILE A 76 -7.72 -8.13 -18.78
CA ILE A 76 -7.04 -8.03 -17.49
C ILE A 76 -8.05 -7.61 -16.42
N LYS A 77 -8.07 -8.35 -15.30
CA LYS A 77 -8.98 -8.11 -14.16
C LYS A 77 -8.27 -7.56 -12.93
N ALA A 78 -6.96 -7.76 -12.85
CA ALA A 78 -6.10 -7.16 -11.82
C ALA A 78 -4.73 -6.81 -12.41
N ILE A 79 -4.08 -5.81 -11.83
CA ILE A 79 -2.71 -5.42 -12.13
C ILE A 79 -1.90 -5.65 -10.86
N TRP A 80 -0.90 -6.51 -10.92
CA TRP A 80 0.00 -6.81 -9.81
C TRP A 80 1.37 -6.24 -10.08
N CYS A 81 1.75 -5.22 -9.31
CA CYS A 81 3.04 -4.57 -9.45
C CYS A 81 4.16 -5.55 -9.10
N ALA A 82 5.13 -5.67 -9.99
CA ALA A 82 6.16 -6.68 -9.87
C ALA A 82 7.18 -6.34 -8.79
N ARG A 83 7.58 -5.06 -8.70
CA ARG A 83 8.59 -4.56 -7.77
C ARG A 83 8.41 -3.07 -7.51
N GLY A 84 8.72 -2.63 -6.28
CA GLY A 84 8.78 -1.23 -5.88
C GLY A 84 10.17 -0.61 -6.08
N GLY A 85 10.54 0.26 -5.16
CA GLY A 85 11.77 1.03 -5.14
C GLY A 85 11.52 2.50 -5.39
N TYR A 86 11.80 3.01 -6.58
CA TYR A 86 11.47 4.38 -6.98
C TYR A 86 11.22 4.42 -8.49
N GLY A 87 10.17 5.08 -8.93
CA GLY A 87 9.88 5.24 -10.35
C GLY A 87 8.41 5.54 -10.67
N THR A 88 7.48 5.10 -9.85
CA THR A 88 6.03 5.29 -10.06
C THR A 88 5.66 6.77 -10.13
N ASN A 89 6.23 7.60 -9.26
CA ASN A 89 6.00 9.05 -9.25
C ASN A 89 6.46 9.76 -10.55
N ARG A 90 7.37 9.14 -11.31
CA ARG A 90 7.87 9.70 -12.58
C ARG A 90 6.96 9.40 -13.77
N MET A 91 6.06 8.42 -13.63
CA MET A 91 5.21 7.98 -14.74
C MET A 91 3.73 8.30 -14.54
N ILE A 92 3.30 8.64 -13.31
CA ILE A 92 1.87 8.78 -12.98
C ILE A 92 1.16 9.83 -13.84
N ASP A 93 1.83 10.94 -14.16
CA ASP A 93 1.26 12.06 -14.93
C ASP A 93 1.12 11.76 -16.44
N PHE A 94 1.67 10.62 -16.92
CA PHE A 94 1.47 10.15 -18.29
C PHE A 94 0.28 9.22 -18.46
N LEU A 95 -0.40 8.86 -17.34
CA LEU A 95 -1.50 7.90 -17.34
C LEU A 95 -2.86 8.57 -17.54
N ASP A 96 -3.69 7.94 -18.37
CA ASP A 96 -5.10 8.29 -18.51
C ASP A 96 -5.99 7.26 -17.79
N PHE A 97 -6.70 7.71 -16.78
CA PHE A 97 -7.59 6.88 -15.97
C PHE A 97 -9.05 6.90 -16.47
N THR A 98 -9.35 7.59 -17.59
CA THR A 98 -10.73 7.77 -18.08
C THR A 98 -11.45 6.43 -18.29
N ASN A 99 -10.81 5.50 -18.98
CA ASN A 99 -11.37 4.16 -19.23
C ASN A 99 -11.36 3.30 -17.95
N PHE A 100 -10.32 3.43 -17.12
CA PHE A 100 -10.21 2.71 -15.86
C PHE A 100 -11.34 3.05 -14.88
N ILE A 101 -11.78 4.31 -14.81
CA ILE A 101 -12.92 4.73 -13.98
C ILE A 101 -14.21 4.01 -14.38
N GLN A 102 -14.41 3.78 -15.67
CA GLN A 102 -15.57 3.07 -16.19
C GLN A 102 -15.49 1.55 -15.99
N HIS A 103 -14.28 1.01 -16.02
CA HIS A 103 -13.99 -0.43 -15.96
C HIS A 103 -12.87 -0.73 -14.93
N PRO A 104 -13.09 -0.48 -13.63
CA PRO A 104 -12.05 -0.58 -12.63
C PRO A 104 -11.56 -2.01 -12.45
N LYS A 105 -10.27 -2.13 -12.18
CA LYS A 105 -9.55 -3.37 -11.92
C LYS A 105 -8.83 -3.26 -10.57
N TRP A 106 -8.56 -4.40 -9.94
CA TRP A 106 -7.72 -4.40 -8.77
C TRP A 106 -6.28 -3.99 -9.13
N LEU A 107 -5.74 -3.04 -8.38
CA LEU A 107 -4.32 -2.74 -8.34
C LEU A 107 -3.74 -3.36 -7.06
N VAL A 108 -2.68 -4.14 -7.19
CA VAL A 108 -1.97 -4.78 -6.08
C VAL A 108 -0.53 -4.29 -6.03
N GLY A 109 -0.08 -3.88 -4.86
CA GLY A 109 1.29 -3.49 -4.60
C GLY A 109 1.43 -2.75 -3.27
N PHE A 110 2.63 -2.31 -2.95
CA PHE A 110 2.93 -1.48 -1.77
C PHE A 110 4.21 -0.67 -2.00
N SER A 111 4.77 0.00 -0.99
CA SER A 111 6.01 0.77 -1.16
C SER A 111 5.81 1.92 -2.16
N ASP A 112 6.64 2.02 -3.21
CA ASP A 112 6.57 3.03 -4.28
C ASP A 112 5.18 3.07 -4.99
N VAL A 113 4.43 1.94 -4.96
CA VAL A 113 3.06 1.85 -5.50
C VAL A 113 2.06 2.71 -4.71
N THR A 114 2.42 3.20 -3.53
CA THR A 114 1.60 4.15 -2.73
C THR A 114 1.17 5.38 -3.54
N VAL A 115 1.98 5.84 -4.50
CA VAL A 115 1.59 6.92 -5.43
C VAL A 115 0.33 6.55 -6.19
N LEU A 116 0.27 5.34 -6.77
CA LEU A 116 -0.90 4.85 -7.51
C LEU A 116 -2.08 4.60 -6.58
N HIS A 117 -1.86 4.03 -5.40
CA HIS A 117 -2.92 3.85 -4.41
C HIS A 117 -3.58 5.18 -4.08
N SER A 118 -2.78 6.19 -3.73
CA SER A 118 -3.28 7.52 -3.40
C SER A 118 -4.06 8.15 -4.55
N HIS A 119 -3.50 8.13 -5.76
CA HIS A 119 -4.14 8.69 -6.95
C HIS A 119 -5.47 7.99 -7.30
N ILE A 120 -5.48 6.65 -7.31
CA ILE A 120 -6.66 5.86 -7.67
C ILE A 120 -7.74 5.95 -6.58
N ASN A 121 -7.37 5.97 -5.30
CA ASN A 121 -8.35 6.16 -4.22
C ASN A 121 -9.00 7.55 -4.27
N LYS A 122 -8.31 8.57 -4.77
CA LYS A 122 -8.92 9.89 -5.05
C LYS A 122 -10.03 9.82 -6.10
N LEU A 123 -9.95 8.87 -7.03
CA LEU A 123 -10.99 8.54 -8.00
C LEU A 123 -12.13 7.70 -7.39
N THR A 124 -12.11 7.48 -6.07
CA THR A 124 -13.06 6.64 -5.30
C THR A 124 -13.05 5.16 -5.68
N ILE A 125 -11.95 4.66 -6.22
CA ILE A 125 -11.76 3.25 -6.58
C ILE A 125 -10.81 2.63 -5.55
N PRO A 126 -11.19 1.52 -4.88
CA PRO A 126 -10.33 0.85 -3.91
C PRO A 126 -9.17 0.10 -4.59
N THR A 127 -8.07 -0.05 -3.86
CA THR A 127 -6.85 -0.73 -4.29
C THR A 127 -6.33 -1.65 -3.18
N ILE A 128 -5.41 -2.55 -3.49
CA ILE A 128 -4.87 -3.53 -2.54
C ILE A 128 -3.42 -3.18 -2.22
N HIS A 129 -3.18 -2.63 -1.01
CA HIS A 129 -1.86 -2.60 -0.41
C HIS A 129 -1.52 -4.02 0.03
N GLY A 130 -0.58 -4.66 -0.62
CA GLY A 130 -0.21 -6.04 -0.35
C GLY A 130 1.07 -6.43 -1.07
N GLN A 131 1.57 -7.63 -0.78
CA GLN A 131 2.84 -8.09 -1.31
C GLN A 131 2.89 -7.99 -2.82
N MET A 132 4.00 -7.42 -3.35
CA MET A 132 4.33 -7.41 -4.77
C MET A 132 4.83 -8.80 -5.22
N CYS A 133 5.05 -8.94 -6.54
CA CYS A 133 5.51 -10.22 -7.09
C CYS A 133 6.86 -10.65 -6.52
N LEU A 134 7.80 -9.71 -6.38
CA LEU A 134 9.12 -10.00 -5.82
C LEU A 134 8.98 -10.54 -4.39
N ASP A 135 9.65 -11.66 -4.14
CA ASP A 135 9.75 -12.31 -2.82
C ASP A 135 8.39 -12.76 -2.21
N ILE A 136 7.35 -12.99 -3.03
CA ILE A 136 6.05 -13.48 -2.53
C ILE A 136 6.18 -14.81 -1.77
N GLU A 137 7.10 -15.67 -2.19
CA GLU A 137 7.36 -16.98 -1.59
C GLU A 137 8.04 -16.89 -0.21
N LYS A 138 8.66 -15.73 0.10
CA LYS A 138 9.32 -15.46 1.40
C LYS A 138 8.37 -14.88 2.43
N LYS A 139 7.14 -14.57 2.03
CA LYS A 139 6.13 -13.99 2.92
C LYS A 139 5.40 -15.06 3.72
N SER A 140 4.88 -14.64 4.88
CA SER A 140 4.08 -15.53 5.73
C SER A 140 2.90 -16.12 4.95
N GLN A 141 2.41 -17.28 5.38
CA GLN A 141 1.21 -17.87 4.80
C GLN A 141 0.01 -16.92 4.95
N ALA A 142 -0.10 -16.21 6.08
CA ALA A 142 -1.16 -15.23 6.31
C ALA A 142 -1.10 -14.06 5.31
N SER A 143 0.10 -13.58 4.94
CA SER A 143 0.28 -12.58 3.89
C SER A 143 -0.25 -13.08 2.53
N GLN A 144 0.10 -14.31 2.14
CA GLN A 144 -0.33 -14.91 0.88
C GLN A 144 -1.84 -15.20 0.88
N ASP A 145 -2.39 -15.73 1.97
CA ASP A 145 -3.81 -16.05 2.11
C ASP A 145 -4.67 -14.78 2.08
N THR A 146 -4.28 -13.72 2.79
CA THR A 146 -5.03 -12.45 2.78
C THR A 146 -5.03 -11.81 1.40
N LEU A 147 -3.93 -11.87 0.64
CA LEU A 147 -3.88 -11.38 -0.72
C LEU A 147 -4.85 -12.17 -1.63
N GLN A 148 -4.82 -13.50 -1.54
CA GLN A 148 -5.76 -14.35 -2.28
C GLN A 148 -7.20 -14.04 -1.88
N ASP A 149 -7.51 -13.97 -0.59
CA ASP A 149 -8.87 -13.77 -0.09
C ASP A 149 -9.45 -12.44 -0.54
N VAL A 150 -8.67 -11.36 -0.48
CA VAL A 150 -9.10 -10.04 -0.97
C VAL A 150 -9.37 -10.06 -2.47
N LEU A 151 -8.49 -10.65 -3.28
CA LEU A 151 -8.68 -10.74 -4.72
C LEU A 151 -9.96 -11.49 -5.11
N PHE A 152 -10.30 -12.54 -4.36
CA PHE A 152 -11.50 -13.37 -4.61
C PHE A 152 -12.74 -12.91 -3.81
N GLY A 153 -12.64 -11.79 -3.09
CA GLY A 153 -13.76 -11.18 -2.36
C GLY A 153 -14.19 -11.98 -1.13
N LYS A 154 -13.29 -12.74 -0.56
CA LYS A 154 -13.51 -13.41 0.71
C LYS A 154 -13.14 -12.47 1.85
N ASN A 155 -13.54 -12.86 3.02
CA ASN A 155 -13.54 -12.10 4.25
C ASN A 155 -12.35 -11.20 4.56
N ASN A 156 -12.59 -10.20 5.31
CA ASN A 156 -11.78 -9.01 5.42
C ASN A 156 -11.73 -8.43 6.83
N SER A 157 -11.48 -9.23 7.84
CA SER A 157 -11.03 -8.72 9.13
C SER A 157 -9.60 -9.19 9.38
N ILE A 158 -8.78 -8.28 9.89
CA ILE A 158 -7.43 -8.58 10.35
C ILE A 158 -7.40 -8.31 11.84
N THR A 159 -7.11 -9.35 12.62
CA THR A 159 -6.93 -9.24 14.07
C THR A 159 -5.51 -9.64 14.44
N TYR A 160 -4.91 -8.91 15.37
CA TYR A 160 -3.61 -9.25 15.95
C TYR A 160 -3.52 -8.81 17.41
N GLN A 161 -2.66 -9.48 18.16
CA GLN A 161 -2.42 -9.16 19.57
C GLN A 161 -1.42 -8.01 19.71
N VAL A 162 -1.76 -7.04 20.54
CA VAL A 162 -0.86 -5.93 20.88
C VAL A 162 0.21 -6.44 21.84
N LYS A 163 1.45 -6.50 21.38
CA LYS A 163 2.59 -6.96 22.20
C LYS A 163 2.98 -5.97 23.30
N ASP A 164 2.73 -4.68 23.09
CA ASP A 164 3.02 -3.61 24.05
C ASP A 164 1.86 -2.61 24.07
N SER A 165 0.97 -2.79 25.02
CA SER A 165 -0.22 -1.95 25.18
C SER A 165 0.08 -0.49 25.56
N LEU A 166 1.31 -0.18 26.02
CA LEU A 166 1.71 1.18 26.39
C LEU A 166 1.90 2.07 25.17
N LEU A 167 2.13 1.47 24.00
CA LEU A 167 2.32 2.20 22.75
C LEU A 167 1.01 2.43 21.97
N ALA A 168 -0.10 1.82 22.37
CA ALA A 168 -1.40 1.97 21.71
C ALA A 168 -2.29 3.01 22.41
N ARG A 169 -3.06 3.75 21.64
CA ARG A 169 -4.16 4.57 22.16
C ARG A 169 -5.48 3.85 21.87
N PRO A 170 -6.15 3.33 22.93
CA PRO A 170 -7.39 2.57 22.74
C PRO A 170 -8.53 3.42 22.19
N GLY A 171 -9.47 2.77 21.51
CA GLY A 171 -10.69 3.39 20.99
C GLY A 171 -11.21 2.67 19.75
N ILE A 172 -12.39 3.10 19.31
CA ILE A 172 -13.03 2.59 18.10
C ILE A 172 -13.18 3.75 17.12
N ALA A 173 -12.84 3.53 15.88
CA ALA A 173 -12.96 4.52 14.81
C ALA A 173 -13.53 3.89 13.53
N THR A 174 -14.33 4.67 12.83
CA THR A 174 -14.86 4.31 11.50
C THR A 174 -14.43 5.37 10.50
N GLY A 175 -13.96 4.95 9.33
CA GLY A 175 -13.57 5.84 8.26
C GLY A 175 -12.99 5.09 7.07
N THR A 176 -12.81 5.78 5.95
CA THR A 176 -12.14 5.19 4.79
C THR A 176 -10.68 4.93 5.11
N LEU A 177 -10.19 3.71 4.88
CA LEU A 177 -8.78 3.36 5.02
C LEU A 177 -7.99 3.95 3.86
N ILE A 178 -7.00 4.78 4.18
CA ILE A 178 -6.04 5.36 3.23
C ILE A 178 -4.63 5.15 3.73
N GLY A 179 -3.64 5.36 2.89
CA GLY A 179 -2.26 5.36 3.35
C GLY A 179 -1.30 4.57 2.49
N GLY A 180 -0.24 4.04 3.12
CA GLY A 180 0.86 3.29 2.53
C GLY A 180 2.22 3.69 3.09
N ASN A 181 3.24 3.70 2.24
CA ASN A 181 4.59 4.07 2.64
C ASN A 181 4.67 5.56 3.00
N LEU A 182 5.18 5.87 4.21
CA LEU A 182 5.17 7.23 4.78
C LEU A 182 6.00 8.21 3.95
N SER A 183 7.20 7.83 3.51
CA SER A 183 8.06 8.72 2.72
C SER A 183 7.46 9.01 1.35
N VAL A 184 6.74 8.07 0.77
CA VAL A 184 6.00 8.27 -0.48
C VAL A 184 4.80 9.20 -0.26
N LEU A 185 3.99 8.98 0.80
CA LEU A 185 2.88 9.87 1.15
C LEU A 185 3.35 11.30 1.38
N TYR A 186 4.48 11.47 2.09
CA TYR A 186 5.12 12.76 2.29
C TYR A 186 5.52 13.42 0.97
N SER A 187 6.06 12.64 0.02
CA SER A 187 6.54 13.16 -1.26
C SER A 187 5.44 13.64 -2.20
N ILE A 188 4.21 13.15 -2.05
CA ILE A 188 3.07 13.51 -2.90
C ILE A 188 2.15 14.57 -2.30
N LEU A 189 2.50 15.15 -1.14
CA LEU A 189 1.74 16.25 -0.54
C LEU A 189 1.61 17.43 -1.51
N ASN A 190 0.42 18.00 -1.59
CA ASN A 190 0.03 19.08 -2.49
C ASN A 190 0.17 18.74 -4.00
N SER A 191 0.37 17.47 -4.37
CA SER A 191 0.34 17.00 -5.75
C SER A 191 -1.08 16.62 -6.19
N PRO A 192 -1.32 16.40 -7.51
CA PRO A 192 -2.59 15.84 -7.99
C PRO A 192 -2.96 14.49 -7.38
N SER A 193 -1.98 13.75 -6.85
CA SER A 193 -2.16 12.43 -6.25
C SER A 193 -2.46 12.46 -4.74
N GLU A 194 -2.42 13.62 -4.08
CA GLU A 194 -2.73 13.69 -2.65
C GLU A 194 -4.22 13.48 -2.40
N LEU A 195 -4.55 12.62 -1.42
CA LEU A 195 -5.89 12.38 -0.89
C LEU A 195 -6.33 13.46 0.11
N ASP A 196 -7.63 13.55 0.34
CA ASP A 196 -8.18 14.20 1.53
C ASP A 196 -8.04 13.25 2.73
N TRP A 197 -7.43 13.73 3.81
CA TRP A 197 -7.14 12.97 5.02
C TRP A 197 -8.22 13.11 6.10
N HIS A 198 -9.14 14.07 5.92
CA HIS A 198 -10.18 14.38 6.92
C HIS A 198 -11.13 13.20 7.13
N GLY A 199 -11.30 12.76 8.38
CA GLY A 199 -12.18 11.64 8.75
C GLY A 199 -11.72 10.28 8.26
N LYS A 200 -10.45 10.13 7.88
CA LYS A 200 -9.90 8.87 7.37
C LYS A 200 -9.20 8.06 8.47
N VAL A 201 -9.16 6.76 8.30
CA VAL A 201 -8.22 5.88 9.02
C VAL A 201 -6.95 5.82 8.19
N LEU A 202 -5.88 6.40 8.73
CA LEU A 202 -4.58 6.45 8.05
C LEU A 202 -3.75 5.21 8.40
N PHE A 203 -3.27 4.50 7.39
CA PHE A 203 -2.24 3.47 7.53
C PHE A 203 -0.89 4.02 7.05
N ILE A 204 0.15 3.87 7.85
CA ILE A 204 1.54 4.19 7.48
C ILE A 204 2.49 3.05 7.81
N GLU A 205 3.50 2.88 6.98
CA GLU A 205 4.64 1.99 7.16
C GLU A 205 5.87 2.59 6.47
N ASP A 206 7.08 2.20 6.84
CA ASP A 206 8.28 2.62 6.10
C ASP A 206 9.45 1.66 6.35
N LEU A 207 10.52 1.80 5.54
CA LEU A 207 11.76 1.06 5.71
C LEU A 207 12.98 1.94 5.42
N ASP A 208 14.12 1.59 6.06
CA ASP A 208 15.49 2.12 5.76
C ASP A 208 15.58 3.65 5.84
N GLU A 209 14.75 4.28 6.69
CA GLU A 209 14.76 5.73 6.90
C GLU A 209 15.62 6.11 8.12
N MET A 210 16.17 7.33 8.08
CA MET A 210 16.80 7.93 9.26
C MET A 210 15.74 8.36 10.27
N LEU A 211 15.96 8.14 11.57
CA LEU A 211 15.01 8.52 12.63
C LEU A 211 14.66 10.02 12.57
N TYR A 212 15.63 10.91 12.33
CA TYR A 212 15.34 12.34 12.17
C TYR A 212 14.49 12.63 10.93
N HIS A 213 14.52 11.76 9.90
CA HIS A 213 13.69 11.91 8.71
C HIS A 213 12.25 11.47 8.98
N ILE A 214 12.06 10.38 9.75
CA ILE A 214 10.72 10.01 10.26
C ILE A 214 10.13 11.19 11.06
N ASP A 215 10.88 11.79 11.98
CA ASP A 215 10.42 12.97 12.72
C ASP A 215 10.05 14.12 11.78
N ARG A 216 10.92 14.45 10.82
CA ARG A 216 10.66 15.52 9.85
C ARG A 216 9.36 15.29 9.06
N MET A 217 9.13 14.08 8.59
CA MET A 217 7.90 13.73 7.87
C MET A 217 6.67 13.87 8.77
N MET A 218 6.71 13.34 9.98
CA MET A 218 5.60 13.44 10.94
C MET A 218 5.33 14.89 11.37
N GLN A 219 6.37 15.69 11.62
CA GLN A 219 6.23 17.12 11.90
C GLN A 219 5.64 17.90 10.72
N ASN A 220 6.00 17.55 9.49
CA ASN A 220 5.39 18.16 8.31
C ASN A 220 3.90 17.82 8.22
N LEU A 221 3.52 16.55 8.40
CA LEU A 221 2.12 16.12 8.40
C LEU A 221 1.32 16.81 9.52
N LYS A 222 1.90 16.96 10.72
CA LYS A 222 1.30 17.67 11.85
C LYS A 222 1.08 19.17 11.53
N ARG A 223 2.14 19.86 11.11
CA ARG A 223 2.12 21.32 10.82
C ARG A 223 1.25 21.67 9.62
N SER A 224 1.14 20.78 8.64
CA SER A 224 0.27 20.95 7.47
C SER A 224 -1.20 20.55 7.77
N GLY A 225 -1.51 20.11 9.01
CA GLY A 225 -2.86 19.80 9.46
C GLY A 225 -3.39 18.43 9.04
N ARG A 226 -2.57 17.60 8.36
CA ARG A 226 -3.01 16.26 7.87
C ARG A 226 -3.35 15.30 9.01
N LEU A 227 -2.66 15.41 10.14
CA LEU A 227 -2.92 14.56 11.31
C LEU A 227 -4.10 15.01 12.18
N LYS A 228 -4.56 16.26 12.03
CA LYS A 228 -5.51 16.88 12.98
C LYS A 228 -6.88 16.20 13.01
N ASN A 229 -7.39 15.77 11.86
CA ASN A 229 -8.78 15.33 11.71
C ASN A 229 -8.86 13.89 11.19
N LEU A 230 -7.88 13.05 11.52
CA LEU A 230 -7.97 11.62 11.27
C LEU A 230 -9.06 10.99 12.14
N ALA A 231 -9.67 9.90 11.64
CA ALA A 231 -10.52 9.05 12.46
C ALA A 231 -9.68 8.08 13.31
N GLY A 232 -8.56 7.59 12.78
CA GLY A 232 -7.64 6.67 13.44
C GLY A 232 -6.30 6.60 12.73
N LEU A 233 -5.28 6.05 13.42
CA LEU A 233 -3.95 5.83 12.85
C LEU A 233 -3.51 4.39 13.07
N ILE A 234 -3.11 3.73 11.99
CA ILE A 234 -2.52 2.38 11.97
C ILE A 234 -1.06 2.51 11.54
N VAL A 235 -0.14 2.07 12.38
CA VAL A 235 1.29 2.02 12.07
C VAL A 235 1.70 0.57 11.87
N GLY A 236 2.13 0.25 10.65
CA GLY A 236 2.64 -1.06 10.27
C GLY A 236 4.12 -1.25 10.57
N GLY A 237 4.82 -1.95 9.69
CA GLY A 237 6.27 -2.15 9.81
C GLY A 237 7.03 -0.84 9.67
N MET A 238 7.87 -0.53 10.67
CA MET A 238 8.88 0.53 10.63
C MET A 238 10.24 -0.18 10.70
N CYS A 239 10.73 -0.63 9.52
CA CYS A 239 11.83 -1.60 9.43
C CYS A 239 13.15 -0.92 9.11
N ASP A 240 14.25 -1.53 9.58
CA ASP A 240 15.63 -1.13 9.25
C ASP A 240 15.91 0.37 9.44
N MET A 241 15.27 0.98 10.46
CA MET A 241 15.48 2.40 10.77
C MET A 241 16.92 2.66 11.17
N ARG A 242 17.50 3.70 10.59
CA ARG A 242 18.87 4.12 10.83
C ARG A 242 18.96 5.32 11.76
N ASP A 243 20.05 5.39 12.50
CA ASP A 243 20.33 6.53 13.37
C ASP A 243 21.66 7.20 13.01
N ASN A 244 21.89 8.39 13.53
CA ASN A 244 23.15 9.12 13.39
C ASN A 244 24.19 8.61 14.39
N SER A 245 25.47 9.00 14.19
CA SER A 245 26.54 8.77 15.17
C SER A 245 26.22 9.41 16.53
N THR A 246 25.53 10.56 16.55
CA THR A 246 24.88 11.11 17.75
C THR A 246 23.44 10.64 17.71
N PRO A 247 23.00 9.78 18.65
CA PRO A 247 21.67 9.18 18.62
C PRO A 247 20.56 10.23 18.65
N PHE A 248 19.50 9.97 17.88
CA PHE A 248 18.27 10.78 17.93
C PHE A 248 17.57 10.67 19.29
N GLY A 249 17.73 9.53 19.96
CA GLY A 249 17.24 9.29 21.31
C GLY A 249 15.80 8.81 21.42
N LYS A 250 15.14 8.50 20.30
CA LYS A 250 13.79 7.94 20.23
C LYS A 250 13.72 6.91 19.11
N THR A 251 12.88 5.90 19.27
CA THR A 251 12.51 4.97 18.21
C THR A 251 11.50 5.61 17.23
N ALA A 252 11.32 5.02 16.05
CA ALA A 252 10.30 5.48 15.10
C ALA A 252 8.88 5.46 15.70
N VAL A 253 8.56 4.48 16.53
CA VAL A 253 7.28 4.37 17.22
C VAL A 253 7.07 5.54 18.18
N GLU A 254 8.06 5.86 19.01
CA GLU A 254 8.01 6.99 19.94
C GLU A 254 7.89 8.33 19.22
N ILE A 255 8.59 8.53 18.10
CA ILE A 255 8.49 9.71 17.25
C ILE A 255 7.08 9.88 16.71
N ILE A 256 6.49 8.81 16.18
CA ILE A 256 5.13 8.85 15.62
C ILE A 256 4.12 9.12 16.72
N LEU A 257 4.24 8.43 17.88
CA LEU A 257 3.34 8.62 19.03
C LEU A 257 3.35 10.07 19.52
N GLU A 258 4.53 10.65 19.69
CA GLU A 258 4.69 12.06 20.08
C GLU A 258 4.05 13.03 19.06
N ALA A 259 4.21 12.77 17.77
CA ALA A 259 3.64 13.63 16.74
C ALA A 259 2.10 13.68 16.79
N VAL A 260 1.46 12.62 17.31
CA VAL A 260 0.00 12.49 17.40
C VAL A 260 -0.54 12.61 18.83
N ASP A 261 0.28 13.02 19.80
CA ASP A 261 -0.11 13.07 21.21
C ASP A 261 -1.23 14.07 21.49
N ASP A 262 -1.30 15.18 20.73
CA ASP A 262 -2.34 16.22 20.85
C ASP A 262 -3.73 15.77 20.36
N TYR A 263 -3.86 14.57 19.78
CA TYR A 263 -5.10 14.10 19.16
C TYR A 263 -5.73 12.94 19.95
N ALA A 264 -7.05 12.80 19.85
CA ALA A 264 -7.80 11.82 20.65
C ALA A 264 -8.16 10.52 19.91
N TYR A 265 -7.91 10.44 18.60
CA TYR A 265 -8.27 9.25 17.83
C TYR A 265 -7.45 8.01 18.22
N PRO A 266 -7.98 6.79 18.02
CA PRO A 266 -7.25 5.57 18.32
C PRO A 266 -6.00 5.41 17.45
N VAL A 267 -4.94 4.87 18.06
CA VAL A 267 -3.64 4.62 17.40
C VAL A 267 -3.18 3.20 17.74
N CYS A 268 -2.78 2.43 16.74
CA CYS A 268 -2.15 1.15 16.96
C CYS A 268 -0.82 1.03 16.20
N PHE A 269 0.07 0.19 16.73
CA PHE A 269 1.41 -0.05 16.19
C PHE A 269 1.62 -1.53 15.91
N HIS A 270 2.67 -1.81 15.12
CA HIS A 270 3.04 -3.18 14.72
C HIS A 270 1.93 -3.93 13.99
N PHE A 271 1.08 -3.19 13.28
CA PHE A 271 0.07 -3.81 12.44
C PHE A 271 0.74 -4.70 11.37
N PRO A 272 0.25 -5.93 11.13
CA PRO A 272 0.91 -6.88 10.22
C PRO A 272 0.73 -6.49 8.74
N ALA A 273 1.34 -5.37 8.35
CA ALA A 273 1.40 -4.88 6.97
C ALA A 273 2.64 -3.99 6.77
N GLY A 274 3.14 -3.90 5.54
CA GLY A 274 4.33 -3.13 5.14
C GLY A 274 5.55 -4.00 4.83
N HIS A 275 6.76 -3.46 5.01
CA HIS A 275 8.03 -4.13 4.66
C HIS A 275 8.45 -5.19 5.70
N ILE A 276 7.53 -6.04 6.10
CA ILE A 276 7.73 -7.15 7.05
C ILE A 276 7.37 -8.48 6.38
N GLU A 277 7.73 -9.61 7.02
CA GLU A 277 7.40 -10.94 6.51
C GLU A 277 5.88 -11.15 6.47
N ASP A 278 5.16 -10.80 7.57
CA ASP A 278 3.70 -10.88 7.65
C ASP A 278 3.05 -9.60 7.10
N ASN A 279 3.15 -9.40 5.78
CA ASN A 279 2.57 -8.25 5.06
C ASN A 279 1.16 -8.57 4.56
N ARG A 280 0.19 -8.57 5.45
CA ARG A 280 -1.22 -8.86 5.12
C ARG A 280 -1.83 -7.80 4.23
N ALA A 281 -2.66 -8.24 3.29
CA ALA A 281 -3.26 -7.36 2.30
C ALA A 281 -4.33 -6.45 2.91
N LEU A 282 -4.22 -5.14 2.65
CA LEU A 282 -5.19 -4.12 3.04
C LEU A 282 -5.91 -3.57 1.80
N VAL A 283 -7.23 -3.37 1.90
CA VAL A 283 -7.99 -2.70 0.84
C VAL A 283 -8.10 -1.21 1.17
N LEU A 284 -7.21 -0.43 0.56
CA LEU A 284 -7.24 1.02 0.66
C LEU A 284 -8.41 1.58 -0.16
N GLY A 285 -8.99 2.68 0.31
CA GLY A 285 -10.15 3.31 -0.32
C GLY A 285 -11.48 2.74 0.17
N LYS A 286 -11.51 1.66 0.99
CA LYS A 286 -12.72 1.11 1.61
C LYS A 286 -12.97 1.66 3.00
N GLU A 287 -14.24 1.67 3.39
CA GLU A 287 -14.65 2.00 4.75
C GLU A 287 -14.33 0.85 5.71
N VAL A 288 -13.79 1.19 6.87
CA VAL A 288 -13.35 0.24 7.89
C VAL A 288 -13.80 0.69 9.28
N CYS A 289 -13.96 -0.30 10.18
CA CYS A 289 -13.99 -0.11 11.61
C CYS A 289 -12.64 -0.58 12.18
N LEU A 290 -11.93 0.32 12.85
CA LEU A 290 -10.71 0.05 13.61
C LEU A 290 -11.09 -0.02 15.09
N ASP A 291 -10.92 -1.18 15.71
CA ASP A 291 -11.06 -1.37 17.15
C ASP A 291 -9.66 -1.60 17.75
N VAL A 292 -9.23 -0.67 18.60
CA VAL A 292 -7.98 -0.75 19.36
C VAL A 292 -8.33 -1.02 20.81
N SER A 293 -8.32 -2.28 21.21
CA SER A 293 -8.61 -2.75 22.57
C SER A 293 -7.51 -3.69 23.06
N ALA A 294 -7.81 -4.79 23.76
CA ALA A 294 -6.82 -5.81 24.13
C ALA A 294 -6.18 -6.45 22.90
N ASP A 295 -6.99 -6.69 21.84
CA ASP A 295 -6.52 -7.01 20.51
C ASP A 295 -6.86 -5.83 19.60
N VAL A 296 -6.11 -5.67 18.50
CA VAL A 296 -6.47 -4.73 17.43
C VAL A 296 -7.20 -5.50 16.34
N THR A 297 -8.37 -4.99 15.95
CA THR A 297 -9.15 -5.55 14.84
C THR A 297 -9.48 -4.46 13.82
N LEU A 298 -9.17 -4.73 12.56
CA LEU A 298 -9.58 -3.94 11.40
C LEU A 298 -10.63 -4.74 10.64
N THR A 299 -11.83 -4.20 10.52
CA THR A 299 -12.95 -4.85 9.81
C THR A 299 -13.44 -3.95 8.68
N TYR A 300 -13.65 -4.49 7.49
CA TYR A 300 -14.27 -3.77 6.36
C TYR A 300 -15.79 -3.76 6.52
N ILE A 301 -16.40 -2.61 6.21
CA ILE A 301 -17.84 -2.36 6.36
C ILE A 301 -18.51 -2.33 4.98
#